data_24adb3a05d4803c6f1f47f69cdddc00b
#
_entry.id   24adb3a05d4803c6f1f47f69cdddc00b
#
_cell.length_a   1.000
_cell.length_b   1.000
_cell.length_c   1.000
_cell.angle_alpha   90.00
_cell.angle_beta   90.00
_cell.angle_gamma   90.00
#
_symmetry.space_group_name_H-M   'P 1'
#
loop_
_entity.id
_entity.type
_entity.pdbx_description
1 polymer ?
#
loop_
_entity_poly.entity_id
_entity_poly.type
_entity_poly.pdbx_seq_one_letter_code
_entity_poly.pdbx_strand_id
1 'polypeptide(L)'
;MDVAMIVYIVVAAIIGAAISYFICSRKSSTPIEKGGTEQDKIVGIKEQISQEYEKKIQEYEQSASALKSKYESLLSESKEQIQKLDEQLKSCMAGNVTEEVNNQLEEVEKLKKKIKDLEEEIEDNEDDIDDYKKKLKRKTEENSALQNQISSFEKDNKRLKEETERLREDLEEKVNELNVKMESLCFVQEILSAKRPDDSDITELYQNVDNVASFVKGELRDCIKDVANIPNEKKVFEYGITKWAIQKKKSWIQGKTSVAFVGEFSAGKTSIVNRILSQDNPNVPLLPVSTKATTAIPTYISGGESTRYNFVTPDNFLKNISEDTFKRVNKEVLDQVKGVSSLIQYFVMTYKNSNLNSLSVLDTPGFNSNDKEDAKRTIEVINECDALFWVFDVNTGTVNQSSIELIKANLRKPLFVVINKVDTKASSEVNAVEQLARKTLSDNGISVQKFIRFSAKAPLKDIMEPIHSVKRDAEQDAFMHELLENVANLVKDLKNKNSEANIKQLNLSQRCRWYENQCDRMINMFKNVCEDAIKIPHFEKYLLKKDRFEMNKEEYGELCGAFDKSLEYVEQLQKLYEAQMKTQKDSHSAYEKFRDIKSSYKKLEKVYTKLNKLVNHLNVR
;
A
#
# COMPACT_ATOMS: atom_id res chain seq x y z
N MET A 1 -2.91 -20.37 13.43
CA MET A 1 -3.48 -19.04 13.77
C MET A 1 -2.30 -18.14 14.01
N ASP A 2 -2.02 -17.26 13.02
CA ASP A 2 -0.78 -16.49 12.95
C ASP A 2 -0.54 -15.63 14.21
N VAL A 3 0.69 -15.68 14.72
CA VAL A 3 1.16 -14.82 15.84
C VAL A 3 0.93 -13.34 15.52
N ALA A 4 1.05 -12.94 14.25
CA ALA A 4 0.74 -11.60 13.78
C ALA A 4 -0.73 -11.20 14.00
N MET A 5 -1.65 -12.14 13.84
CA MET A 5 -3.08 -11.89 14.04
C MET A 5 -3.42 -11.73 15.53
N ILE A 6 -2.74 -12.48 16.41
CA ILE A 6 -2.89 -12.34 17.88
C ILE A 6 -2.35 -10.99 18.36
N VAL A 7 -1.21 -10.55 17.84
CA VAL A 7 -0.63 -9.24 18.14
C VAL A 7 -1.55 -8.10 17.66
N TYR A 8 -2.18 -8.25 16.50
CA TYR A 8 -3.11 -7.24 15.97
C TYR A 8 -4.39 -7.14 16.81
N ILE A 9 -4.93 -8.29 17.26
CA ILE A 9 -6.12 -8.35 18.12
C ILE A 9 -5.81 -7.75 19.51
N VAL A 10 -4.64 -8.02 20.06
CA VAL A 10 -4.22 -7.50 21.36
C VAL A 10 -3.99 -5.99 21.31
N VAL A 11 -3.34 -5.49 20.27
CA VAL A 11 -3.14 -4.04 20.07
C VAL A 11 -4.46 -3.32 19.82
N ALA A 12 -5.35 -3.88 19.01
CA ALA A 12 -6.68 -3.30 18.78
C ALA A 12 -7.55 -3.33 20.05
N ALA A 13 -7.45 -4.39 20.87
CA ALA A 13 -8.16 -4.49 22.15
C ALA A 13 -7.64 -3.48 23.20
N ILE A 14 -6.33 -3.25 23.25
CA ILE A 14 -5.71 -2.27 24.16
C ILE A 14 -6.11 -0.84 23.78
N ILE A 15 -6.08 -0.51 22.48
CA ILE A 15 -6.52 0.80 21.97
C ILE A 15 -8.02 0.97 22.18
N GLY A 16 -8.83 -0.05 21.91
CA GLY A 16 -10.27 -0.04 22.16
C GLY A 16 -10.62 0.11 23.63
N ALA A 17 -9.90 -0.58 24.53
CA ALA A 17 -10.06 -0.46 25.98
C ALA A 17 -9.66 0.93 26.51
N ALA A 18 -8.57 1.50 26.00
CA ALA A 18 -8.14 2.86 26.38
C ALA A 18 -9.14 3.93 25.92
N ILE A 19 -9.67 3.82 24.71
CA ILE A 19 -10.70 4.72 24.18
C ILE A 19 -12.03 4.52 24.94
N SER A 20 -12.41 3.28 25.23
CA SER A 20 -13.64 2.98 25.98
C SER A 20 -13.55 3.47 27.45
N TYR A 21 -12.39 3.33 28.07
CA TYR A 21 -12.13 3.86 29.42
C TYR A 21 -12.21 5.41 29.44
N PHE A 22 -11.67 6.07 28.41
CA PHE A 22 -11.72 7.53 28.26
C PHE A 22 -13.15 8.04 28.03
N ILE A 23 -13.97 7.27 27.33
CA ILE A 23 -15.39 7.61 27.07
C ILE A 23 -16.26 7.31 28.30
N CYS A 24 -16.00 6.21 29.02
CA CYS A 24 -16.74 5.85 30.22
C CYS A 24 -16.40 6.75 31.43
N SER A 25 -15.16 7.22 31.56
CA SER A 25 -14.77 8.15 32.62
C SER A 25 -15.42 9.55 32.50
N ARG A 26 -15.92 9.91 31.32
CA ARG A 26 -16.70 11.15 31.09
C ARG A 26 -18.17 11.03 31.49
N LYS A 27 -18.70 9.85 31.79
CA LYS A 27 -20.13 9.67 32.14
C LYS A 27 -20.43 9.63 33.65
N SER A 28 -19.43 9.63 34.51
CA SER A 28 -19.64 9.72 35.96
C SER A 28 -19.29 11.12 36.48
N SER A 29 -20.27 12.04 36.41
CA SER A 29 -20.21 13.30 37.09
C SER A 29 -20.58 13.11 38.57
N THR A 30 -19.59 12.83 39.40
CA THR A 30 -19.63 13.10 40.83
C THR A 30 -18.47 14.02 41.19
N PRO A 31 -18.62 14.91 42.16
CA PRO A 31 -17.63 15.94 42.45
C PRO A 31 -16.37 15.33 43.02
N ILE A 32 -15.23 15.56 42.36
CA ILE A 32 -13.91 15.08 42.78
C ILE A 32 -13.28 16.13 43.68
N GLU A 33 -12.95 15.69 44.88
CA GLU A 33 -12.08 16.41 45.83
C GLU A 33 -10.71 16.71 45.19
N LYS A 34 -10.17 17.85 45.54
CA LYS A 34 -8.88 18.38 45.11
C LYS A 34 -7.72 17.45 45.50
N GLY A 35 -6.98 16.96 44.54
CA GLY A 35 -5.71 16.29 44.81
C GLY A 35 -5.10 15.59 43.58
N GLY A 36 -4.17 16.25 42.91
CA GLY A 36 -3.35 15.69 41.82
C GLY A 36 -3.87 16.07 40.44
N THR A 37 -3.07 16.77 39.68
CA THR A 37 -3.45 17.22 38.32
C THR A 37 -3.64 16.02 37.37
N GLU A 38 -4.69 16.08 36.55
CA GLU A 38 -4.96 15.08 35.48
C GLU A 38 -3.74 14.85 34.59
N GLN A 39 -2.82 15.80 34.54
CA GLN A 39 -1.54 15.70 33.86
C GLN A 39 -0.61 14.63 34.44
N ASP A 40 -0.54 14.50 35.77
CA ASP A 40 0.33 13.49 36.41
C ASP A 40 -0.17 12.05 36.14
N LYS A 41 -1.49 11.87 36.00
CA LYS A 41 -2.08 10.58 35.64
C LYS A 41 -1.81 10.21 34.17
N ILE A 42 -1.85 11.18 33.25
CA ILE A 42 -1.56 10.96 31.82
C ILE A 42 -0.07 10.67 31.61
N VAL A 43 0.82 11.34 32.32
CA VAL A 43 2.27 11.06 32.29
C VAL A 43 2.56 9.65 32.81
N GLY A 44 1.96 9.25 33.93
CA GLY A 44 2.13 7.91 34.49
C GLY A 44 1.62 6.79 33.57
N ILE A 45 0.51 7.00 32.88
CA ILE A 45 -0.01 6.04 31.88
C ILE A 45 0.88 5.98 30.63
N LYS A 46 1.43 7.12 30.20
CA LYS A 46 2.39 7.17 29.07
C LYS A 46 3.67 6.41 29.38
N GLU A 47 4.24 6.58 30.56
CA GLU A 47 5.43 5.85 30.99
C GLU A 47 5.18 4.35 31.11
N GLN A 48 4.04 3.94 31.65
CA GLN A 48 3.66 2.52 31.74
C GLN A 48 3.49 1.88 30.35
N ILE A 49 2.82 2.56 29.42
CA ILE A 49 2.65 2.07 28.05
C ILE A 49 4.02 1.96 27.34
N SER A 50 4.88 2.97 27.48
CA SER A 50 6.23 2.93 26.87
C SER A 50 7.06 1.77 27.40
N GLN A 51 7.07 1.58 28.74
CA GLN A 51 7.80 0.47 29.37
C GLN A 51 7.24 -0.90 29.00
N GLU A 52 5.92 -1.04 28.84
CA GLU A 52 5.31 -2.28 28.41
C GLU A 52 5.66 -2.63 26.95
N TYR A 53 5.73 -1.63 26.06
CA TYR A 53 6.15 -1.83 24.68
C TYR A 53 7.65 -2.16 24.58
N GLU A 54 8.52 -1.46 25.32
CA GLU A 54 9.95 -1.76 25.37
C GLU A 54 10.21 -3.18 25.87
N LYS A 55 9.46 -3.62 26.90
CA LYS A 55 9.56 -4.98 27.41
C LYS A 55 9.14 -6.02 26.36
N LYS A 56 8.04 -5.80 25.66
CA LYS A 56 7.61 -6.70 24.57
C LYS A 56 8.59 -6.73 23.42
N ILE A 57 9.20 -5.61 23.05
CA ILE A 57 10.25 -5.56 22.04
C ILE A 57 11.43 -6.44 22.47
N GLN A 58 11.91 -6.33 23.70
CA GLN A 58 12.99 -7.16 24.23
C GLN A 58 12.65 -8.66 24.26
N GLU A 59 11.40 -9.01 24.59
CA GLU A 59 10.93 -10.40 24.58
C GLU A 59 10.92 -10.98 23.14
N TYR A 60 10.54 -10.19 22.13
CA TYR A 60 10.58 -10.61 20.72
C TYR A 60 12.01 -10.74 20.20
N GLU A 61 12.91 -9.79 20.53
CA GLU A 61 14.33 -9.85 20.14
C GLU A 61 15.02 -11.08 20.75
N GLN A 62 14.73 -11.38 22.02
CA GLN A 62 15.25 -12.59 22.68
C GLN A 62 14.74 -13.88 22.04
N SER A 63 13.45 -13.90 21.69
CA SER A 63 12.83 -15.07 21.03
C SER A 63 13.39 -15.31 19.64
N ALA A 64 13.57 -14.26 18.86
CA ALA A 64 14.17 -14.31 17.51
C ALA A 64 15.63 -14.77 17.58
N SER A 65 16.42 -14.23 18.52
CA SER A 65 17.80 -14.63 18.74
C SER A 65 17.95 -16.09 19.17
N ALA A 66 17.05 -16.58 20.05
CA ALA A 66 17.04 -17.97 20.48
C ALA A 66 16.68 -18.92 19.34
N LEU A 67 15.75 -18.53 18.48
CA LEU A 67 15.35 -19.32 17.31
C LEU A 67 16.51 -19.43 16.30
N LYS A 68 17.15 -18.32 15.98
CA LYS A 68 18.34 -18.27 15.11
C LYS A 68 19.47 -19.16 15.62
N SER A 69 19.81 -19.06 16.90
CA SER A 69 20.85 -19.88 17.53
C SER A 69 20.53 -21.38 17.47
N LYS A 70 19.26 -21.75 17.61
CA LYS A 70 18.82 -23.14 17.49
C LYS A 70 18.98 -23.71 16.08
N TYR A 71 18.62 -22.93 15.05
CA TYR A 71 18.79 -23.35 13.65
C TYR A 71 20.26 -23.42 13.24
N GLU A 72 21.07 -22.45 13.65
CA GLU A 72 22.54 -22.46 13.41
C GLU A 72 23.21 -23.67 14.05
N SER A 73 22.79 -24.08 15.28
CA SER A 73 23.28 -25.29 15.94
C SER A 73 22.94 -26.55 15.14
N LEU A 74 21.67 -26.68 14.71
CA LEU A 74 21.21 -27.84 13.91
C LEU A 74 21.94 -27.94 12.57
N LEU A 75 22.17 -26.80 11.93
CA LEU A 75 22.90 -26.72 10.67
C LEU A 75 24.39 -27.13 10.85
N SER A 76 25.02 -26.66 11.94
CA SER A 76 26.39 -27.02 12.29
C SER A 76 26.53 -28.51 12.54
N GLU A 77 25.63 -29.11 13.33
CA GLU A 77 25.62 -30.55 13.59
C GLU A 77 25.44 -31.37 12.32
N SER A 78 24.56 -30.95 11.43
CA SER A 78 24.31 -31.63 10.15
C SER A 78 25.52 -31.52 9.21
N LYS A 79 26.21 -30.38 9.18
CA LYS A 79 27.45 -30.20 8.39
C LYS A 79 28.58 -31.08 8.94
N GLU A 80 28.72 -31.18 10.26
CA GLU A 80 29.72 -32.04 10.90
C GLU A 80 29.46 -33.53 10.63
N GLN A 81 28.21 -33.96 10.62
CA GLN A 81 27.83 -35.32 10.26
C GLN A 81 28.15 -35.65 8.80
N ILE A 82 27.87 -34.74 7.87
CA ILE A 82 28.24 -34.92 6.46
C ILE A 82 29.75 -35.00 6.30
N GLN A 83 30.52 -34.15 6.99
CA GLN A 83 31.96 -34.17 6.89
C GLN A 83 32.53 -35.49 7.38
N LYS A 84 32.03 -36.03 8.49
CA LYS A 84 32.41 -37.35 9.01
C LYS A 84 32.05 -38.48 8.04
N LEU A 85 30.87 -38.42 7.44
CA LEU A 85 30.44 -39.41 6.44
C LEU A 85 31.24 -39.30 5.14
N ASP A 86 31.58 -38.10 4.67
CA ASP A 86 32.44 -37.88 3.52
C ASP A 86 33.89 -38.38 3.74
N GLU A 87 34.42 -38.22 4.97
CA GLU A 87 35.72 -38.79 5.37
C GLU A 87 35.66 -40.31 5.47
N GLN A 88 34.59 -40.87 6.01
CA GLN A 88 34.34 -42.32 6.06
C GLN A 88 34.17 -42.90 4.64
N LEU A 89 33.43 -42.21 3.77
CA LEU A 89 33.26 -42.58 2.36
C LEU A 89 34.60 -42.62 1.61
N LYS A 90 35.45 -41.59 1.82
CA LYS A 90 36.81 -41.55 1.25
C LYS A 90 37.69 -42.70 1.77
N SER A 91 37.50 -43.12 3.00
CA SER A 91 38.23 -44.26 3.58
C SER A 91 37.68 -45.60 3.09
N CYS A 92 36.39 -45.72 2.85
CA CYS A 92 35.73 -46.90 2.31
C CYS A 92 35.98 -47.11 0.81
N MET A 93 36.15 -46.01 0.03
CA MET A 93 36.51 -46.12 -1.39
C MET A 93 37.92 -46.69 -1.64
N ALA A 94 38.76 -46.78 -0.59
CA ALA A 94 40.07 -47.44 -0.64
C ALA A 94 40.00 -48.98 -0.40
N GLY A 95 38.86 -49.54 -0.09
CA GLY A 95 38.66 -50.97 0.13
C GLY A 95 37.37 -51.45 -0.55
N ASN A 96 37.49 -52.54 -1.29
CA ASN A 96 36.41 -53.18 -2.05
C ASN A 96 35.21 -53.63 -1.21
N VAL A 97 34.24 -52.75 -0.96
CA VAL A 97 32.93 -53.11 -0.38
C VAL A 97 31.86 -52.25 -1.04
N THR A 98 31.19 -52.83 -2.01
CA THR A 98 30.25 -52.12 -2.89
C THR A 98 28.88 -51.83 -2.30
N GLU A 99 28.46 -52.55 -1.27
CA GLU A 99 27.09 -52.41 -0.71
C GLU A 99 27.01 -51.39 0.44
N GLU A 100 28.05 -51.31 1.24
CA GLU A 100 28.14 -50.35 2.40
C GLU A 100 28.42 -48.92 1.93
N VAL A 101 29.14 -48.76 0.81
CA VAL A 101 29.41 -47.48 0.16
C VAL A 101 28.14 -46.88 -0.45
N ASN A 102 27.26 -47.67 -1.02
CA ASN A 102 26.01 -47.19 -1.61
C ASN A 102 25.01 -46.72 -0.50
N ASN A 103 24.95 -47.39 0.64
CA ASN A 103 24.13 -46.99 1.76
C ASN A 103 24.62 -45.67 2.41
N GLN A 104 25.95 -45.52 2.52
CA GLN A 104 26.53 -44.25 3.03
C GLN A 104 26.38 -43.10 2.03
N LEU A 105 26.43 -43.39 0.71
CA LEU A 105 26.16 -42.38 -0.32
C LEU A 105 24.71 -41.85 -0.25
N GLU A 106 23.73 -42.77 -0.08
CA GLU A 106 22.34 -42.41 0.11
C GLU A 106 22.11 -41.56 1.38
N GLU A 107 22.85 -41.87 2.45
CA GLU A 107 22.76 -41.13 3.71
C GLU A 107 23.38 -39.74 3.59
N VAL A 108 24.50 -39.62 2.91
CA VAL A 108 25.14 -38.32 2.58
C VAL A 108 24.23 -37.49 1.67
N GLU A 109 23.59 -38.08 0.66
CA GLU A 109 22.63 -37.35 -0.16
C GLU A 109 21.41 -36.89 0.62
N LYS A 110 20.85 -37.71 1.51
CA LYS A 110 19.75 -37.33 2.42
C LYS A 110 20.15 -36.18 3.35
N LEU A 111 21.37 -36.22 3.91
CA LEU A 111 21.86 -35.17 4.79
C LEU A 111 22.18 -33.88 4.01
N LYS A 112 22.74 -33.98 2.80
CA LYS A 112 22.95 -32.81 1.93
C LYS A 112 21.63 -32.15 1.54
N LYS A 113 20.59 -32.97 1.27
CA LYS A 113 19.24 -32.45 1.02
C LYS A 113 18.68 -31.75 2.26
N LYS A 114 18.82 -32.36 3.44
CA LYS A 114 18.33 -31.80 4.70
C LYS A 114 19.07 -30.50 5.08
N ILE A 115 20.37 -30.40 4.81
CA ILE A 115 21.10 -29.14 4.98
C ILE A 115 20.55 -28.07 4.05
N LYS A 116 20.35 -28.41 2.79
CA LYS A 116 19.82 -27.45 1.80
C LYS A 116 18.43 -26.94 2.21
N ASP A 117 17.56 -27.86 2.66
CA ASP A 117 16.21 -27.49 3.14
C ASP A 117 16.30 -26.58 4.40
N LEU A 118 17.25 -26.85 5.31
CA LEU A 118 17.49 -26.01 6.50
C LEU A 118 18.15 -24.66 6.16
N GLU A 119 19.03 -24.61 5.17
CA GLU A 119 19.65 -23.36 4.70
C GLU A 119 18.57 -22.46 4.02
N GLU A 120 17.67 -23.03 3.22
CA GLU A 120 16.51 -22.33 2.66
C GLU A 120 15.56 -21.84 3.79
N GLU A 121 15.29 -22.66 4.82
CA GLU A 121 14.44 -22.28 5.95
C GLU A 121 15.08 -21.19 6.85
N ILE A 122 16.40 -21.21 7.02
CA ILE A 122 17.14 -20.14 7.72
C ILE A 122 17.07 -18.84 6.94
N GLU A 123 17.27 -18.88 5.62
CA GLU A 123 17.23 -17.69 4.75
C GLU A 123 15.82 -17.08 4.74
N ASP A 124 14.78 -17.91 4.60
CA ASP A 124 13.39 -17.45 4.68
C ASP A 124 13.08 -16.80 6.06
N ASN A 125 13.58 -17.40 7.16
CA ASN A 125 13.39 -16.85 8.52
C ASN A 125 14.24 -15.58 8.76
N GLU A 126 15.46 -15.46 8.21
CA GLU A 126 16.26 -14.24 8.30
C GLU A 126 15.60 -13.07 7.55
N ASP A 127 15.04 -13.34 6.38
CA ASP A 127 14.27 -12.36 5.60
C ASP A 127 13.00 -11.92 6.36
N ASP A 128 12.27 -12.86 6.96
CA ASP A 128 11.10 -12.57 7.80
C ASP A 128 11.49 -11.73 9.03
N ILE A 129 12.60 -12.05 9.70
CA ILE A 129 13.13 -11.30 10.85
C ILE A 129 13.50 -9.86 10.43
N ASP A 130 14.16 -9.69 9.30
CA ASP A 130 14.54 -8.35 8.82
C ASP A 130 13.31 -7.53 8.40
N ASP A 131 12.30 -8.17 7.83
CA ASP A 131 11.01 -7.53 7.55
C ASP A 131 10.27 -7.12 8.83
N TYR A 132 10.28 -7.98 9.87
CA TYR A 132 9.71 -7.63 11.17
C TYR A 132 10.48 -6.50 11.85
N LYS A 133 11.83 -6.49 11.80
CA LYS A 133 12.66 -5.38 12.33
C LYS A 133 12.36 -4.06 11.62
N LYS A 134 12.24 -4.07 10.29
CA LYS A 134 11.87 -2.88 9.50
C LYS A 134 10.47 -2.38 9.86
N LYS A 135 9.50 -3.29 9.99
CA LYS A 135 8.13 -2.98 10.44
C LYS A 135 8.12 -2.39 11.86
N LEU A 136 8.92 -2.97 12.76
CA LEU A 136 9.05 -2.51 14.14
C LEU A 136 9.68 -1.12 14.22
N LYS A 137 10.80 -0.90 13.50
CA LYS A 137 11.45 0.42 13.41
C LYS A 137 10.50 1.49 12.90
N ARG A 138 9.75 1.17 11.84
CA ARG A 138 8.74 2.09 11.28
C ARG A 138 7.61 2.37 12.28
N LYS A 139 7.12 1.35 12.99
CA LYS A 139 6.11 1.52 14.04
C LYS A 139 6.63 2.38 15.20
N THR A 140 7.91 2.25 15.54
CA THR A 140 8.56 3.07 16.57
C THR A 140 8.70 4.53 16.10
N GLU A 141 9.05 4.74 14.83
CA GLU A 141 9.11 6.07 14.22
C GLU A 141 7.71 6.70 14.10
N GLU A 142 6.71 5.92 13.69
CA GLU A 142 5.29 6.35 13.69
C GLU A 142 4.81 6.70 15.10
N ASN A 143 5.18 5.91 16.12
CA ASN A 143 4.85 6.20 17.52
C ASN A 143 5.56 7.45 18.03
N SER A 144 6.81 7.68 17.66
CA SER A 144 7.53 8.90 18.03
C SER A 144 6.94 10.14 17.34
N ALA A 145 6.55 10.00 16.08
CA ALA A 145 5.84 11.06 15.35
C ALA A 145 4.45 11.35 15.97
N LEU A 146 3.74 10.29 16.36
CA LEU A 146 2.46 10.40 17.08
C LEU A 146 2.65 11.04 18.48
N GLN A 147 3.73 10.72 19.20
CA GLN A 147 4.06 11.35 20.47
C GLN A 147 4.33 12.86 20.32
N ASN A 148 5.03 13.25 19.25
CA ASN A 148 5.24 14.66 18.92
C ASN A 148 3.93 15.37 18.54
N GLN A 149 3.03 14.68 17.81
CA GLN A 149 1.69 15.19 17.52
C GLN A 149 0.83 15.31 18.79
N ILE A 150 0.87 14.31 19.67
CA ILE A 150 0.19 14.35 20.98
C ILE A 150 0.71 15.52 21.83
N SER A 151 2.02 15.74 21.88
CA SER A 151 2.62 16.87 22.59
C SER A 151 2.22 18.23 21.99
N SER A 152 2.08 18.31 20.64
CA SER A 152 1.53 19.46 19.95
C SER A 152 0.05 19.67 20.30
N PHE A 153 -0.75 18.59 20.28
CA PHE A 153 -2.16 18.63 20.67
C PHE A 153 -2.37 18.92 22.16
N GLU A 154 -1.44 18.54 23.04
CA GLU A 154 -1.51 18.92 24.47
C GLU A 154 -1.28 20.41 24.69
N LYS A 155 -0.35 21.01 23.93
CA LYS A 155 -0.16 22.49 23.94
C LYS A 155 -1.39 23.21 23.36
N ASP A 156 -1.93 22.67 22.25
CA ASP A 156 -3.16 23.22 21.65
C ASP A 156 -4.37 22.99 22.56
N ASN A 157 -4.46 21.84 23.24
CA ASN A 157 -5.49 21.58 24.24
C ASN A 157 -5.40 22.52 25.46
N LYS A 158 -4.18 22.88 25.91
CA LYS A 158 -4.00 23.85 26.99
C LYS A 158 -4.46 25.23 26.55
N ARG A 159 -4.09 25.63 25.32
CA ARG A 159 -4.54 26.89 24.72
C ARG A 159 -6.05 26.92 24.50
N LEU A 160 -6.61 25.81 24.02
CA LEU A 160 -8.06 25.65 23.83
C LEU A 160 -8.82 25.60 25.15
N LYS A 161 -8.23 25.08 26.25
CA LYS A 161 -8.83 25.16 27.60
C LYS A 161 -8.87 26.59 28.12
N GLU A 162 -7.78 27.31 27.95
CA GLU A 162 -7.72 28.73 28.34
C GLU A 162 -8.67 29.59 27.49
N GLU A 163 -8.81 29.29 26.21
CA GLU A 163 -9.75 29.91 25.29
C GLU A 163 -11.19 29.47 25.58
N THR A 164 -11.39 28.20 25.95
CA THR A 164 -12.71 27.66 26.35
C THR A 164 -13.18 28.24 27.70
N GLU A 165 -12.26 28.53 28.61
CA GLU A 165 -12.57 29.20 29.90
C GLU A 165 -12.99 30.66 29.67
N ARG A 166 -12.28 31.38 28.81
CA ARG A 166 -12.69 32.75 28.40
C ARG A 166 -14.02 32.77 27.65
N LEU A 167 -14.24 31.77 26.77
CA LEU A 167 -15.51 31.63 26.04
C LEU A 167 -16.65 31.19 26.95
N ARG A 168 -16.38 30.51 28.09
CA ARG A 168 -17.38 30.20 29.12
C ARG A 168 -17.79 31.45 29.90
N GLU A 169 -16.83 32.30 30.26
CA GLU A 169 -17.12 33.57 30.89
C GLU A 169 -17.95 34.49 29.98
N ASP A 170 -17.59 34.56 28.66
CA ASP A 170 -18.38 35.26 27.63
C ASP A 170 -19.75 34.60 27.37
N LEU A 171 -19.87 33.29 27.55
CA LEU A 171 -21.13 32.56 27.38
C LEU A 171 -22.07 32.73 28.57
N GLU A 172 -21.57 32.81 29.82
CA GLU A 172 -22.40 33.11 30.98
C GLU A 172 -23.06 34.51 30.87
N GLU A 173 -22.36 35.47 30.26
CA GLU A 173 -22.92 36.80 29.97
C GLU A 173 -23.97 36.76 28.84
N LYS A 174 -23.81 35.83 27.86
CA LYS A 174 -24.73 35.68 26.71
C LYS A 174 -25.84 34.65 26.90
N VAL A 175 -25.81 33.82 27.95
CA VAL A 175 -26.83 32.78 28.19
C VAL A 175 -28.24 33.37 28.36
N ASN A 176 -28.35 34.62 28.80
CA ASN A 176 -29.65 35.35 28.88
C ASN A 176 -30.25 35.75 27.49
N GLU A 177 -29.45 35.73 26.39
CA GLU A 177 -29.95 35.94 25.03
C GLU A 177 -30.26 34.61 24.28
N LEU A 178 -30.17 33.49 24.96
CA LEU A 178 -29.84 32.19 24.33
C LEU A 178 -30.99 31.19 24.09
N ASN A 179 -32.26 31.54 24.30
CA ASN A 179 -33.34 30.62 23.90
C ASN A 179 -33.43 30.39 22.40
N VAL A 180 -32.88 31.27 21.56
CA VAL A 180 -32.84 31.14 20.10
C VAL A 180 -31.63 30.31 19.62
N LYS A 181 -30.58 30.18 20.46
CA LYS A 181 -29.35 29.43 20.09
C LYS A 181 -29.34 27.94 20.51
N MET A 182 -30.38 27.48 21.21
CA MET A 182 -30.49 26.10 21.66
C MET A 182 -30.62 25.10 20.49
N GLU A 183 -31.27 25.52 19.42
CA GLU A 183 -31.35 24.68 18.19
C GLU A 183 -29.99 24.51 17.54
N SER A 184 -29.14 25.53 17.54
CA SER A 184 -27.77 25.46 17.00
C SER A 184 -26.87 24.55 17.83
N LEU A 185 -27.04 24.54 19.16
CA LEU A 185 -26.29 23.65 20.05
C LEU A 185 -26.69 22.16 19.88
N CYS A 186 -27.98 21.88 19.69
CA CYS A 186 -28.44 20.52 19.36
C CYS A 186 -27.81 19.99 18.06
N PHE A 187 -27.73 20.86 17.07
CA PHE A 187 -27.09 20.51 15.79
C PHE A 187 -25.60 20.15 15.97
N VAL A 188 -24.83 20.96 16.70
CA VAL A 188 -23.41 20.70 16.99
C VAL A 188 -23.25 19.36 17.72
N GLN A 189 -24.08 19.12 18.71
CA GLN A 189 -24.03 17.90 19.50
C GLN A 189 -24.32 16.66 18.65
N GLU A 190 -25.28 16.75 17.71
CA GLU A 190 -25.59 15.68 16.80
C GLU A 190 -24.42 15.40 15.85
N ILE A 191 -23.77 16.42 15.27
CA ILE A 191 -22.62 16.26 14.39
C ILE A 191 -21.41 15.65 15.13
N LEU A 192 -21.11 16.12 16.34
CA LEU A 192 -19.99 15.61 17.14
C LEU A 192 -20.23 14.16 17.63
N SER A 193 -21.49 13.83 17.94
CA SER A 193 -21.89 12.49 18.38
C SER A 193 -22.17 11.51 17.25
N ALA A 194 -22.15 11.97 15.99
CA ALA A 194 -22.43 11.14 14.82
C ALA A 194 -21.50 9.92 14.75
N LYS A 195 -22.10 8.74 14.70
CA LYS A 195 -21.39 7.46 14.62
C LYS A 195 -21.11 7.07 13.18
N ARG A 196 -20.18 6.16 12.98
CA ARG A 196 -20.05 5.50 11.69
C ARG A 196 -21.34 4.78 11.33
N PRO A 197 -21.72 4.73 10.06
CA PRO A 197 -22.87 3.93 9.64
C PRO A 197 -22.72 2.49 10.15
N ASP A 198 -23.76 1.98 10.78
CA ASP A 198 -23.83 0.56 11.17
C ASP A 198 -24.21 -0.26 9.93
N ASP A 199 -23.23 -0.36 9.01
CA ASP A 199 -23.36 -1.04 7.72
C ASP A 199 -22.17 -1.99 7.58
N SER A 200 -22.48 -3.28 7.58
CA SER A 200 -21.47 -4.34 7.45
C SER A 200 -20.65 -4.20 6.18
N ASP A 201 -21.31 -3.83 5.07
CA ASP A 201 -20.68 -3.74 3.75
C ASP A 201 -19.71 -2.57 3.66
N ILE A 202 -20.07 -1.43 4.24
CA ILE A 202 -19.17 -0.27 4.33
C ILE A 202 -17.98 -0.59 5.24
N THR A 203 -18.22 -1.24 6.36
CA THR A 203 -17.18 -1.61 7.32
C THR A 203 -16.20 -2.60 6.70
N GLU A 204 -16.70 -3.62 6.03
CA GLU A 204 -15.89 -4.61 5.32
C GLU A 204 -15.10 -3.98 4.17
N LEU A 205 -15.73 -3.11 3.36
CA LEU A 205 -15.05 -2.37 2.30
C LEU A 205 -13.87 -1.57 2.86
N TYR A 206 -14.10 -0.81 3.94
CA TYR A 206 -13.05 0.00 4.55
C TYR A 206 -11.90 -0.85 5.07
N GLN A 207 -12.22 -1.94 5.74
CA GLN A 207 -11.22 -2.88 6.25
C GLN A 207 -10.41 -3.51 5.12
N ASN A 208 -11.05 -3.93 4.04
CA ASN A 208 -10.38 -4.52 2.89
C ASN A 208 -9.49 -3.50 2.16
N VAL A 209 -9.94 -2.26 1.99
CA VAL A 209 -9.12 -1.17 1.42
C VAL A 209 -7.92 -0.86 2.30
N ASP A 210 -8.10 -0.77 3.62
CA ASP A 210 -7.02 -0.51 4.56
C ASP A 210 -6.01 -1.66 4.60
N ASN A 211 -6.46 -2.91 4.49
CA ASN A 211 -5.60 -4.07 4.37
C ASN A 211 -4.72 -4.00 3.12
N VAL A 212 -5.29 -3.66 1.95
CA VAL A 212 -4.52 -3.47 0.71
C VAL A 212 -3.53 -2.33 0.86
N ALA A 213 -3.97 -1.18 1.36
CA ALA A 213 -3.12 0.00 1.51
C ALA A 213 -1.94 -0.25 2.47
N SER A 214 -2.21 -0.90 3.60
CA SER A 214 -1.19 -1.27 4.58
C SER A 214 -0.19 -2.27 4.02
N PHE A 215 -0.69 -3.26 3.28
CA PHE A 215 0.14 -4.25 2.61
C PHE A 215 1.08 -3.61 1.57
N VAL A 216 0.56 -2.70 0.76
CA VAL A 216 1.35 -1.99 -0.26
C VAL A 216 2.40 -1.08 0.39
N LYS A 217 2.04 -0.34 1.44
CA LYS A 217 2.97 0.56 2.16
C LYS A 217 4.06 -0.18 2.94
N GLY A 218 3.79 -1.40 3.39
CA GLY A 218 4.69 -2.23 4.16
C GLY A 218 5.31 -3.34 3.33
N GLU A 219 4.72 -4.52 3.37
CA GLU A 219 5.30 -5.78 2.86
C GLU A 219 5.70 -5.71 1.37
N LEU A 220 4.87 -5.09 0.52
CA LEU A 220 5.20 -4.93 -0.90
C LEU A 220 6.37 -3.96 -1.10
N ARG A 221 6.30 -2.77 -0.49
CA ARG A 221 7.34 -1.75 -0.59
C ARG A 221 8.70 -2.30 -0.18
N ASP A 222 8.77 -2.94 0.99
CA ASP A 222 10.01 -3.48 1.53
C ASP A 222 10.56 -4.58 0.64
N CYS A 223 9.68 -5.47 0.13
CA CYS A 223 10.07 -6.51 -0.80
C CYS A 223 10.66 -5.95 -2.11
N ILE A 224 10.02 -4.93 -2.68
CA ILE A 224 10.48 -4.34 -3.95
C ILE A 224 11.79 -3.56 -3.76
N LYS A 225 11.96 -2.86 -2.63
CA LYS A 225 13.19 -2.14 -2.31
C LYS A 225 14.43 -3.05 -2.28
N ASP A 226 14.26 -4.28 -1.80
CA ASP A 226 15.33 -5.27 -1.81
C ASP A 226 15.66 -5.81 -3.22
N VAL A 227 14.75 -5.66 -4.16
CA VAL A 227 14.82 -6.26 -5.51
C VAL A 227 15.15 -5.25 -6.60
N ALA A 228 14.63 -4.02 -6.49
CA ALA A 228 14.76 -3.00 -7.54
C ALA A 228 14.75 -1.58 -6.98
N ASN A 229 15.55 -0.69 -7.60
CA ASN A 229 15.41 0.75 -7.40
C ASN A 229 14.19 1.25 -8.17
N ILE A 230 13.16 1.70 -7.47
CA ILE A 230 11.98 2.30 -8.10
C ILE A 230 12.13 3.82 -8.12
N PRO A 231 12.07 4.45 -9.29
CA PRO A 231 11.98 5.91 -9.39
C PRO A 231 10.70 6.40 -8.69
N ASN A 232 10.81 7.47 -7.90
CA ASN A 232 9.68 8.09 -7.20
C ASN A 232 8.94 7.17 -6.20
N GLU A 233 9.66 6.34 -5.45
CA GLU A 233 9.12 5.42 -4.43
C GLU A 233 8.06 6.08 -3.53
N LYS A 234 8.33 7.28 -2.98
CA LYS A 234 7.37 8.03 -2.16
C LYS A 234 6.08 8.36 -2.90
N LYS A 235 6.16 8.71 -4.19
CA LYS A 235 4.98 9.05 -4.99
C LYS A 235 4.05 7.85 -5.15
N VAL A 236 4.59 6.64 -5.33
CA VAL A 236 3.80 5.41 -5.50
C VAL A 236 3.32 4.88 -4.15
N PHE A 237 4.23 4.59 -3.22
CA PHE A 237 3.92 3.84 -2.00
C PHE A 237 3.38 4.69 -0.84
N GLU A 238 3.49 6.01 -0.90
CA GLU A 238 2.91 6.88 0.13
C GLU A 238 1.74 7.68 -0.42
N TYR A 239 1.95 8.49 -1.47
CA TYR A 239 0.90 9.36 -2.00
C TYR A 239 -0.12 8.62 -2.88
N GLY A 240 0.33 7.82 -3.84
CA GLY A 240 -0.55 7.12 -4.77
C GLY A 240 -1.49 6.16 -4.08
N ILE A 241 -0.95 5.28 -3.23
CA ILE A 241 -1.76 4.31 -2.48
C ILE A 241 -2.69 4.98 -1.47
N THR A 242 -2.27 6.10 -0.85
CA THR A 242 -3.13 6.84 0.07
C THR A 242 -4.30 7.48 -0.67
N LYS A 243 -4.02 8.14 -1.80
CA LYS A 243 -5.04 8.73 -2.67
C LYS A 243 -6.02 7.65 -3.16
N TRP A 244 -5.49 6.52 -3.64
CA TRP A 244 -6.30 5.37 -4.07
C TRP A 244 -7.19 4.85 -2.94
N ALA A 245 -6.66 4.64 -1.74
CA ALA A 245 -7.43 4.13 -0.61
C ALA A 245 -8.57 5.08 -0.19
N ILE A 246 -8.31 6.39 -0.18
CA ILE A 246 -9.35 7.39 0.10
C ILE A 246 -10.45 7.33 -0.95
N GLN A 247 -10.09 7.25 -2.24
CA GLN A 247 -11.06 7.19 -3.33
C GLN A 247 -11.88 5.89 -3.31
N LYS A 248 -11.24 4.73 -3.06
CA LYS A 248 -11.93 3.43 -2.99
C LYS A 248 -12.93 3.33 -1.83
N LYS A 249 -12.75 4.08 -0.77
CA LYS A 249 -13.71 4.16 0.35
C LYS A 249 -14.97 4.97 0.02
N LYS A 250 -14.96 5.74 -1.08
CA LYS A 250 -16.09 6.60 -1.49
C LYS A 250 -17.12 5.80 -2.29
N SER A 251 -17.85 4.89 -1.63
CA SER A 251 -18.86 4.03 -2.26
C SER A 251 -19.93 4.80 -3.04
N TRP A 252 -20.18 6.06 -2.69
CA TRP A 252 -21.14 6.93 -3.37
C TRP A 252 -20.72 7.41 -4.75
N ILE A 253 -19.45 7.32 -5.12
CA ILE A 253 -18.92 7.65 -6.46
C ILE A 253 -18.30 6.44 -7.17
N GLN A 254 -18.04 5.36 -6.46
CA GLN A 254 -17.47 4.15 -7.03
C GLN A 254 -18.37 3.54 -8.10
N GLY A 255 -17.79 3.29 -9.28
CA GLY A 255 -18.53 2.70 -10.40
C GLY A 255 -19.57 3.61 -11.08
N LYS A 256 -19.71 4.88 -10.61
CA LYS A 256 -20.68 5.85 -11.10
C LYS A 256 -19.99 7.01 -11.81
N THR A 257 -20.66 7.62 -12.77
CA THR A 257 -20.24 8.92 -13.31
C THR A 257 -20.57 9.99 -12.28
N SER A 258 -19.58 10.78 -11.89
CA SER A 258 -19.74 11.86 -10.92
C SER A 258 -19.74 13.23 -11.58
N VAL A 259 -20.77 14.04 -11.33
CA VAL A 259 -20.89 15.39 -11.92
C VAL A 259 -21.13 16.43 -10.83
N ALA A 260 -20.44 17.57 -10.92
CA ALA A 260 -20.60 18.67 -9.98
C ALA A 260 -21.40 19.82 -10.60
N PHE A 261 -22.41 20.30 -9.87
CA PHE A 261 -23.14 21.53 -10.21
C PHE A 261 -22.54 22.70 -9.43
N VAL A 262 -21.92 23.63 -10.15
CA VAL A 262 -21.23 24.79 -9.60
C VAL A 262 -21.81 26.10 -10.19
N GLY A 263 -21.58 27.21 -9.54
CA GLY A 263 -22.04 28.51 -10.02
C GLY A 263 -22.39 29.45 -8.86
N GLU A 264 -22.86 30.62 -9.21
CA GLU A 264 -23.18 31.66 -8.24
C GLU A 264 -24.39 31.32 -7.35
N PHE A 265 -24.54 32.06 -6.29
CA PHE A 265 -25.72 31.99 -5.45
C PHE A 265 -26.97 32.29 -6.29
N SER A 266 -28.07 31.65 -6.00
CA SER A 266 -29.35 31.78 -6.73
C SER A 266 -29.34 31.42 -8.22
N ALA A 267 -28.26 30.89 -8.78
CA ALA A 267 -28.25 30.39 -10.16
C ALA A 267 -29.18 29.18 -10.38
N GLY A 268 -29.69 28.57 -9.33
CA GLY A 268 -30.64 27.46 -9.37
C GLY A 268 -30.02 26.06 -9.41
N LYS A 269 -28.78 25.90 -8.95
CA LYS A 269 -28.07 24.61 -8.88
C LYS A 269 -28.91 23.54 -8.16
N THR A 270 -29.25 23.79 -6.91
CA THR A 270 -30.04 22.85 -6.09
C THR A 270 -31.41 22.54 -6.71
N SER A 271 -32.02 23.50 -7.39
CA SER A 271 -33.28 23.27 -8.12
C SER A 271 -33.11 22.30 -9.29
N ILE A 272 -31.99 22.40 -10.05
CA ILE A 272 -31.66 21.46 -11.12
C ILE A 272 -31.40 20.07 -10.53
N VAL A 273 -30.60 20.00 -9.48
CA VAL A 273 -30.32 18.75 -8.79
C VAL A 273 -31.59 18.11 -8.27
N ASN A 274 -32.44 18.86 -7.57
CA ASN A 274 -33.74 18.37 -7.10
C ASN A 274 -34.63 17.85 -8.24
N ARG A 275 -34.56 18.47 -9.42
CA ARG A 275 -35.28 17.99 -10.59
C ARG A 275 -34.73 16.66 -11.12
N ILE A 276 -33.42 16.49 -11.14
CA ILE A 276 -32.77 15.20 -11.47
C ILE A 276 -33.16 14.13 -10.45
N LEU A 277 -33.21 14.48 -9.17
CA LEU A 277 -33.60 13.58 -8.09
C LEU A 277 -35.07 13.15 -8.21
N SER A 278 -35.96 14.11 -8.26
CA SER A 278 -37.42 13.83 -8.22
C SER A 278 -37.91 13.10 -9.45
N GLN A 279 -37.31 13.34 -10.62
CA GLN A 279 -37.87 12.88 -11.89
C GLN A 279 -39.37 13.20 -12.00
N ASP A 280 -39.74 14.40 -11.53
CA ASP A 280 -41.12 14.88 -11.43
C ASP A 280 -42.02 14.08 -10.44
N ASN A 281 -41.43 13.26 -9.55
CA ASN A 281 -42.14 12.59 -8.45
C ASN A 281 -42.07 13.42 -7.17
N PRO A 282 -43.18 13.91 -6.63
CA PRO A 282 -43.21 14.78 -5.45
C PRO A 282 -42.87 14.07 -4.14
N ASN A 283 -42.88 12.73 -4.10
CA ASN A 283 -42.63 11.93 -2.90
C ASN A 283 -41.13 11.59 -2.68
N VAL A 284 -40.25 12.08 -3.53
CA VAL A 284 -38.82 11.84 -3.42
C VAL A 284 -38.19 12.85 -2.44
N PRO A 285 -37.30 12.43 -1.54
CA PRO A 285 -36.58 13.36 -0.69
C PRO A 285 -35.77 14.38 -1.52
N LEU A 286 -35.94 15.65 -1.22
CA LEU A 286 -35.30 16.75 -1.92
C LEU A 286 -34.30 17.45 -1.00
N LEU A 287 -33.28 18.06 -1.63
CA LEU A 287 -32.38 18.97 -0.92
C LEU A 287 -33.16 20.24 -0.51
N PRO A 288 -32.86 20.83 0.66
CA PRO A 288 -33.46 22.07 1.09
C PRO A 288 -33.23 23.18 0.05
N VAL A 289 -34.29 23.85 -0.40
CA VAL A 289 -34.20 25.03 -1.28
C VAL A 289 -34.79 26.21 -0.54
N SER A 290 -33.99 27.23 -0.24
CA SER A 290 -34.48 28.46 0.33
C SER A 290 -34.04 29.68 -0.48
N THR A 291 -34.64 30.82 -0.24
CA THR A 291 -34.27 32.12 -0.81
C THR A 291 -32.99 32.69 -0.23
N LYS A 292 -32.52 32.15 0.89
CA LYS A 292 -31.24 32.45 1.53
C LYS A 292 -30.27 31.32 1.26
N ALA A 293 -28.96 31.55 1.22
CA ALA A 293 -27.91 30.58 0.85
C ALA A 293 -28.17 29.16 1.43
N THR A 294 -28.62 28.25 0.56
CA THR A 294 -29.16 26.94 0.98
C THR A 294 -28.13 25.86 1.10
N THR A 295 -27.11 25.89 0.25
CA THR A 295 -26.05 24.89 0.27
C THR A 295 -24.80 25.54 0.83
N ALA A 296 -24.55 25.35 2.10
CA ALA A 296 -23.37 25.90 2.77
C ALA A 296 -22.18 24.91 2.69
N ILE A 297 -22.45 23.63 2.49
CA ILE A 297 -21.48 22.56 2.41
C ILE A 297 -21.79 21.72 1.17
N PRO A 298 -20.78 21.29 0.36
CA PRO A 298 -20.99 20.42 -0.77
C PRO A 298 -21.73 19.14 -0.38
N THR A 299 -22.67 18.68 -1.21
CA THR A 299 -23.48 17.50 -0.94
C THR A 299 -23.45 16.55 -2.11
N TYR A 300 -22.91 15.35 -1.92
CA TYR A 300 -23.04 14.25 -2.86
C TYR A 300 -24.40 13.59 -2.73
N ILE A 301 -25.02 13.35 -3.87
CA ILE A 301 -26.28 12.63 -4.00
C ILE A 301 -26.05 11.43 -4.90
N SER A 302 -26.31 10.22 -4.40
CA SER A 302 -26.03 8.97 -5.09
C SER A 302 -27.12 7.93 -4.88
N GLY A 303 -27.22 6.96 -5.79
CA GLY A 303 -28.13 5.83 -5.65
C GLY A 303 -27.69 4.87 -4.54
N GLY A 304 -28.64 4.38 -3.77
CA GLY A 304 -28.47 3.37 -2.74
C GLY A 304 -29.76 2.58 -2.54
N GLU A 305 -29.74 1.53 -1.74
CA GLU A 305 -30.91 0.69 -1.46
C GLU A 305 -31.94 1.37 -0.56
N SER A 306 -31.48 2.28 0.29
CA SER A 306 -32.30 3.03 1.24
C SER A 306 -31.85 4.49 1.34
N THR A 307 -32.77 5.35 1.82
CA THR A 307 -32.43 6.74 2.09
C THR A 307 -31.55 6.81 3.34
N ARG A 308 -30.34 7.39 3.17
CA ARG A 308 -29.39 7.62 4.26
C ARG A 308 -28.78 9.01 4.11
N TYR A 309 -28.56 9.63 5.23
CA TYR A 309 -27.90 10.93 5.32
C TYR A 309 -26.60 10.76 6.09
N ASN A 310 -25.48 11.10 5.46
CA ASN A 310 -24.17 10.98 6.03
C ASN A 310 -23.36 12.25 5.76
N PHE A 311 -22.26 12.42 6.49
CA PHE A 311 -21.24 13.39 6.15
C PHE A 311 -19.86 12.76 6.24
N VAL A 312 -18.91 13.34 5.52
CA VAL A 312 -17.50 12.94 5.55
C VAL A 312 -16.72 13.96 6.35
N THR A 313 -15.92 13.47 7.27
CA THR A 313 -15.02 14.31 8.06
C THR A 313 -13.77 14.68 7.27
N PRO A 314 -12.98 15.71 7.68
CA PRO A 314 -11.68 16.02 7.07
C PRO A 314 -10.70 14.84 7.04
N ASP A 315 -10.82 13.92 7.99
CA ASP A 315 -10.03 12.67 8.04
C ASP A 315 -10.61 11.56 7.16
N ASN A 316 -11.56 11.88 6.28
CA ASN A 316 -12.25 10.97 5.36
C ASN A 316 -13.05 9.85 6.05
N PHE A 317 -13.59 10.06 7.24
CA PHE A 317 -14.51 9.13 7.87
C PHE A 317 -15.96 9.47 7.53
N LEU A 318 -16.70 8.46 7.05
CA LEU A 318 -18.15 8.56 6.85
C LEU A 318 -18.87 8.43 8.19
N LYS A 319 -19.77 9.38 8.49
CA LYS A 319 -20.59 9.38 9.69
C LYS A 319 -22.07 9.56 9.33
N ASN A 320 -22.95 8.88 10.07
CA ASN A 320 -24.39 8.93 9.86
C ASN A 320 -25.00 10.11 10.63
N ILE A 321 -25.97 10.80 10.03
CA ILE A 321 -26.79 11.85 10.65
C ILE A 321 -28.27 11.59 10.40
N SER A 322 -29.12 12.19 11.23
CA SER A 322 -30.57 12.14 11.02
C SER A 322 -31.00 13.00 9.83
N GLU A 323 -32.14 12.67 9.25
CA GLU A 323 -32.76 13.47 8.19
C GLU A 323 -33.05 14.90 8.68
N ASP A 324 -33.52 15.03 9.92
CA ASP A 324 -33.81 16.32 10.54
C ASP A 324 -32.57 17.19 10.67
N THR A 325 -31.44 16.59 11.09
CA THR A 325 -30.16 17.29 11.17
C THR A 325 -29.70 17.73 9.78
N PHE A 326 -29.77 16.84 8.79
CA PHE A 326 -29.41 17.19 7.42
C PHE A 326 -30.24 18.35 6.86
N LYS A 327 -31.56 18.36 7.10
CA LYS A 327 -32.46 19.42 6.64
C LYS A 327 -32.25 20.77 7.36
N ARG A 328 -31.74 20.74 8.60
CA ARG A 328 -31.44 21.96 9.38
C ARG A 328 -30.12 22.62 8.99
N VAL A 329 -29.26 21.93 8.23
CA VAL A 329 -27.98 22.48 7.76
C VAL A 329 -28.24 23.58 6.74
N ASN A 330 -28.25 24.80 7.18
CA ASN A 330 -28.28 25.98 6.33
C ASN A 330 -27.17 26.95 6.74
N LYS A 331 -26.93 27.96 5.91
CA LYS A 331 -25.86 28.92 6.15
C LYS A 331 -26.07 29.73 7.46
N GLU A 332 -27.31 30.02 7.83
CA GLU A 332 -27.60 30.74 9.05
C GLU A 332 -27.19 29.96 10.30
N VAL A 333 -27.48 28.64 10.32
CA VAL A 333 -27.07 27.77 11.43
C VAL A 333 -25.54 27.64 11.48
N LEU A 334 -24.89 27.49 10.32
CA LEU A 334 -23.43 27.35 10.27
C LEU A 334 -22.70 28.67 10.61
N ASP A 335 -23.24 29.80 10.20
CA ASP A 335 -22.69 31.14 10.53
C ASP A 335 -22.81 31.44 12.04
N GLN A 336 -23.83 30.92 12.72
CA GLN A 336 -24.00 31.03 14.17
C GLN A 336 -23.03 30.15 14.95
N VAL A 337 -22.60 29.03 14.37
CA VAL A 337 -21.74 28.02 15.00
C VAL A 337 -20.42 27.95 14.25
N LYS A 338 -19.59 28.98 14.41
CA LYS A 338 -18.25 29.04 13.82
C LYS A 338 -17.42 27.81 14.22
N GLY A 339 -16.88 27.10 13.26
CA GLY A 339 -16.01 25.94 13.44
C GLY A 339 -16.67 24.57 13.19
N VAL A 340 -17.99 24.43 13.12
CA VAL A 340 -18.64 23.16 12.78
C VAL A 340 -18.47 22.81 11.31
N SER A 341 -18.47 23.82 10.44
CA SER A 341 -18.13 23.63 9.03
C SER A 341 -16.74 23.00 8.83
N SER A 342 -15.80 23.23 9.76
CA SER A 342 -14.47 22.61 9.70
C SER A 342 -14.45 21.10 10.01
N LEU A 343 -15.50 20.57 10.62
CA LEU A 343 -15.65 19.14 10.94
C LEU A 343 -16.33 18.35 9.82
N ILE A 344 -16.89 19.04 8.84
CA ILE A 344 -17.63 18.45 7.72
C ILE A 344 -16.95 18.84 6.42
N GLN A 345 -16.42 17.86 5.71
CA GLN A 345 -15.86 18.09 4.39
C GLN A 345 -16.96 18.23 3.34
N TYR A 346 -17.92 17.30 3.37
CA TYR A 346 -19.12 17.31 2.54
C TYR A 346 -20.17 16.33 3.08
N PHE A 347 -21.41 16.49 2.63
CA PHE A 347 -22.49 15.55 2.90
C PHE A 347 -22.59 14.47 1.82
N VAL A 348 -23.13 13.31 2.21
CA VAL A 348 -23.47 12.21 1.30
C VAL A 348 -24.90 11.78 1.58
N MET A 349 -25.78 12.02 0.63
CA MET A 349 -27.16 11.53 0.62
C MET A 349 -27.27 10.37 -0.35
N THR A 350 -27.78 9.23 0.11
CA THR A 350 -28.07 8.09 -0.76
C THR A 350 -29.55 7.73 -0.66
N TYR A 351 -30.16 7.32 -1.78
CA TYR A 351 -31.52 6.79 -1.79
C TYR A 351 -31.81 6.01 -3.07
N LYS A 352 -32.91 5.25 -3.06
CA LYS A 352 -33.29 4.41 -4.20
C LYS A 352 -33.87 5.28 -5.32
N ASN A 353 -33.10 5.43 -6.40
CA ASN A 353 -33.49 6.19 -7.59
C ASN A 353 -32.80 5.61 -8.82
N SER A 354 -33.54 5.25 -9.85
CA SER A 354 -33.02 4.60 -11.07
C SER A 354 -32.01 5.47 -11.82
N ASN A 355 -32.14 6.80 -11.81
CA ASN A 355 -31.20 7.71 -12.47
C ASN A 355 -29.86 7.78 -11.75
N LEU A 356 -29.79 7.41 -10.48
CA LEU A 356 -28.59 7.45 -9.67
C LEU A 356 -27.86 6.11 -9.59
N ASN A 357 -28.33 5.07 -10.27
CA ASN A 357 -27.65 3.78 -10.29
C ASN A 357 -26.23 3.90 -10.89
N SER A 358 -26.08 4.68 -11.96
CA SER A 358 -24.81 4.95 -12.64
C SER A 358 -24.31 6.39 -12.48
N LEU A 359 -25.00 7.20 -11.67
CA LEU A 359 -24.73 8.63 -11.53
C LEU A 359 -24.57 9.01 -10.05
N SER A 360 -23.60 9.87 -9.77
CA SER A 360 -23.47 10.60 -8.52
C SER A 360 -23.42 12.10 -8.82
N VAL A 361 -24.24 12.87 -8.13
CA VAL A 361 -24.35 14.31 -8.35
C VAL A 361 -23.81 15.05 -7.14
N LEU A 362 -22.95 16.04 -7.36
CA LEU A 362 -22.45 16.94 -6.33
C LEU A 362 -23.13 18.31 -6.47
N ASP A 363 -23.94 18.68 -5.48
CA ASP A 363 -24.42 20.04 -5.31
C ASP A 363 -23.43 20.86 -4.48
N THR A 364 -23.10 22.06 -4.92
CA THR A 364 -22.05 22.88 -4.29
C THR A 364 -22.58 24.21 -3.80
N PRO A 365 -21.94 24.80 -2.75
CA PRO A 365 -22.15 26.20 -2.37
C PRO A 365 -21.90 27.14 -3.55
N GLY A 366 -22.48 28.34 -3.50
CA GLY A 366 -22.13 29.39 -4.46
C GLY A 366 -20.66 29.82 -4.32
N PHE A 367 -20.02 30.16 -5.44
CA PHE A 367 -18.62 30.57 -5.46
C PHE A 367 -18.27 31.82 -4.64
N ASN A 368 -19.29 32.61 -4.27
CA ASN A 368 -19.13 33.87 -3.52
C ASN A 368 -19.26 33.67 -1.99
N SER A 369 -18.93 32.50 -1.44
CA SER A 369 -18.78 32.37 0.01
C SER A 369 -17.57 33.20 0.44
N ASN A 370 -17.76 34.12 1.39
CA ASN A 370 -16.70 35.00 1.89
C ASN A 370 -15.62 34.27 2.69
N ASP A 371 -15.78 32.96 2.89
CA ASP A 371 -14.84 32.11 3.61
C ASP A 371 -13.89 31.41 2.62
N LYS A 372 -12.61 31.75 2.71
CA LYS A 372 -11.56 31.19 1.84
C LYS A 372 -11.35 29.69 2.06
N GLU A 373 -11.58 29.17 3.27
CA GLU A 373 -11.40 27.76 3.56
C GLU A 373 -12.56 26.92 3.00
N ASP A 374 -13.78 27.42 3.06
CA ASP A 374 -14.95 26.77 2.43
C ASP A 374 -14.82 26.74 0.91
N ALA A 375 -14.31 27.81 0.32
CA ALA A 375 -14.01 27.86 -1.12
C ALA A 375 -12.95 26.81 -1.50
N LYS A 376 -11.88 26.68 -0.75
CA LYS A 376 -10.82 25.70 -1.01
C LYS A 376 -11.33 24.27 -0.91
N ARG A 377 -12.08 23.94 0.14
CA ARG A 377 -12.71 22.62 0.31
C ARG A 377 -13.65 22.28 -0.84
N THR A 378 -14.48 23.23 -1.22
CA THR A 378 -15.39 23.07 -2.35
C THR A 378 -14.65 22.77 -3.64
N ILE A 379 -13.53 23.44 -3.92
CA ILE A 379 -12.70 23.21 -5.08
C ILE A 379 -12.06 21.80 -5.07
N GLU A 380 -11.56 21.36 -3.92
CA GLU A 380 -10.97 20.01 -3.78
C GLU A 380 -12.01 18.92 -4.10
N VAL A 381 -13.22 19.04 -3.55
CA VAL A 381 -14.31 18.09 -3.78
C VAL A 381 -14.81 18.12 -5.22
N ILE A 382 -14.90 19.29 -5.84
CA ILE A 382 -15.28 19.45 -7.25
C ILE A 382 -14.30 18.73 -8.18
N ASN A 383 -13.01 18.80 -7.92
CA ASN A 383 -11.99 18.15 -8.74
C ASN A 383 -12.00 16.61 -8.65
N GLU A 384 -12.76 16.03 -7.73
CA GLU A 384 -13.00 14.60 -7.67
C GLU A 384 -14.07 14.11 -8.65
N CYS A 385 -14.90 15.01 -9.18
CA CYS A 385 -15.93 14.69 -10.16
C CYS A 385 -15.37 14.49 -11.57
N ASP A 386 -16.10 13.73 -12.40
CA ASP A 386 -15.71 13.46 -13.80
C ASP A 386 -15.96 14.67 -14.72
N ALA A 387 -16.98 15.47 -14.39
CA ALA A 387 -17.31 16.69 -15.14
C ALA A 387 -17.93 17.76 -14.26
N LEU A 388 -17.85 18.99 -14.75
CA LEU A 388 -18.38 20.17 -14.11
C LEU A 388 -19.53 20.77 -14.94
N PHE A 389 -20.66 21.03 -14.30
CA PHE A 389 -21.79 21.75 -14.85
C PHE A 389 -21.88 23.14 -14.20
N TRP A 390 -21.40 24.15 -14.90
CA TRP A 390 -21.43 25.52 -14.43
C TRP A 390 -22.75 26.18 -14.74
N VAL A 391 -23.53 26.42 -13.71
CA VAL A 391 -24.88 27.00 -13.80
C VAL A 391 -24.81 28.50 -13.57
N PHE A 392 -25.39 29.26 -14.46
CA PHE A 392 -25.63 30.69 -14.25
C PHE A 392 -27.08 31.07 -14.64
N ASP A 393 -27.59 32.11 -14.01
CA ASP A 393 -28.92 32.62 -14.26
C ASP A 393 -28.90 33.49 -15.52
N VAL A 394 -29.82 33.24 -16.48
CA VAL A 394 -29.97 34.06 -17.69
C VAL A 394 -30.18 35.53 -17.38
N ASN A 395 -30.75 35.84 -16.21
CA ASN A 395 -31.03 37.21 -15.79
C ASN A 395 -29.80 38.01 -15.36
N THR A 396 -28.66 37.36 -15.03
CA THR A 396 -27.40 38.04 -14.76
C THR A 396 -26.75 38.62 -16.02
N GLY A 397 -27.15 38.16 -17.20
CA GLY A 397 -26.72 38.67 -18.50
C GLY A 397 -25.31 38.34 -18.93
N THR A 398 -24.44 37.97 -17.99
CA THR A 398 -23.03 37.57 -18.24
C THR A 398 -22.49 36.69 -17.16
N VAL A 399 -21.32 36.13 -17.38
CA VAL A 399 -20.57 35.30 -16.42
C VAL A 399 -19.68 36.22 -15.58
N ASN A 400 -19.65 35.98 -14.28
CA ASN A 400 -18.87 36.78 -13.35
C ASN A 400 -17.36 36.52 -13.49
N GLN A 401 -16.55 37.61 -13.53
CA GLN A 401 -15.09 37.54 -13.69
C GLN A 401 -14.43 36.73 -12.55
N SER A 402 -14.85 36.89 -11.31
CA SER A 402 -14.29 36.12 -10.17
C SER A 402 -14.53 34.62 -10.30
N SER A 403 -15.69 34.20 -10.84
CA SER A 403 -15.98 32.80 -11.14
C SER A 403 -15.11 32.26 -12.29
N ILE A 404 -14.84 33.09 -13.31
CA ILE A 404 -13.93 32.77 -14.41
C ILE A 404 -12.50 32.51 -13.89
N GLU A 405 -11.98 33.40 -13.06
CA GLU A 405 -10.65 33.29 -12.46
C GLU A 405 -10.53 32.02 -11.59
N LEU A 406 -11.54 31.73 -10.80
CA LEU A 406 -11.57 30.57 -9.92
C LEU A 406 -11.59 29.27 -10.74
N ILE A 407 -12.40 29.19 -11.79
CA ILE A 407 -12.45 28.08 -12.72
C ILE A 407 -11.11 27.89 -13.42
N LYS A 408 -10.54 28.98 -13.99
CA LYS A 408 -9.27 28.95 -14.70
C LYS A 408 -8.10 28.49 -13.82
N ALA A 409 -8.06 28.93 -12.57
CA ALA A 409 -6.99 28.60 -11.64
C ALA A 409 -7.06 27.15 -11.15
N ASN A 410 -8.26 26.58 -10.99
CA ASN A 410 -8.47 25.35 -10.22
C ASN A 410 -9.08 24.20 -11.02
N LEU A 411 -9.64 24.45 -12.21
CA LEU A 411 -10.41 23.45 -12.94
C LEU A 411 -9.55 22.66 -13.93
N ARG A 412 -9.64 21.34 -13.84
CA ARG A 412 -8.95 20.39 -14.74
C ARG A 412 -9.88 19.37 -15.40
N LYS A 413 -11.19 19.54 -15.22
CA LYS A 413 -12.21 18.58 -15.66
C LYS A 413 -13.04 19.14 -16.82
N PRO A 414 -13.67 18.29 -17.64
CA PRO A 414 -14.58 18.74 -18.71
C PRO A 414 -15.65 19.67 -18.17
N LEU A 415 -15.82 20.82 -18.82
CA LEU A 415 -16.75 21.87 -18.42
C LEU A 415 -17.97 21.90 -19.33
N PHE A 416 -19.16 21.82 -18.75
CA PHE A 416 -20.44 22.10 -19.37
C PHE A 416 -21.01 23.39 -18.78
N VAL A 417 -21.65 24.20 -19.59
CA VAL A 417 -22.28 25.45 -19.14
C VAL A 417 -23.78 25.34 -19.23
N VAL A 418 -24.47 25.59 -18.12
CA VAL A 418 -25.93 25.55 -18.03
C VAL A 418 -26.47 26.96 -17.84
N ILE A 419 -27.15 27.47 -18.85
CA ILE A 419 -27.91 28.72 -18.81
C ILE A 419 -29.30 28.39 -18.27
N ASN A 420 -29.52 28.73 -17.01
CA ASN A 420 -30.75 28.39 -16.30
C ASN A 420 -31.77 29.53 -16.32
N LYS A 421 -33.01 29.22 -16.01
CA LYS A 421 -34.16 30.13 -15.99
C LYS A 421 -34.45 30.78 -17.35
N VAL A 422 -34.20 30.06 -18.46
CA VAL A 422 -34.38 30.58 -19.81
C VAL A 422 -35.84 30.89 -20.13
N ASP A 423 -36.79 30.40 -19.35
CA ASP A 423 -38.22 30.69 -19.44
C ASP A 423 -38.61 32.10 -18.94
N THR A 424 -37.67 32.81 -18.31
CA THR A 424 -37.89 34.18 -17.80
C THR A 424 -37.56 35.27 -18.83
N LYS A 425 -36.96 34.90 -19.98
CA LYS A 425 -36.55 35.82 -21.04
C LYS A 425 -37.04 35.41 -22.43
N ALA A 426 -37.09 36.37 -23.35
CA ALA A 426 -37.36 36.10 -24.74
C ALA A 426 -36.19 35.33 -25.39
N SER A 427 -36.53 34.46 -26.38
CA SER A 427 -35.51 33.63 -27.06
C SER A 427 -34.35 34.42 -27.69
N SER A 428 -34.61 35.65 -28.16
CA SER A 428 -33.58 36.53 -28.69
C SER A 428 -32.58 36.99 -27.62
N GLU A 429 -33.09 37.31 -26.43
CA GLU A 429 -32.24 37.68 -25.29
C GLU A 429 -31.40 36.51 -24.77
N VAL A 430 -32.03 35.32 -24.70
CA VAL A 430 -31.32 34.08 -24.34
C VAL A 430 -30.17 33.80 -25.31
N ASN A 431 -30.42 33.98 -26.63
CA ASN A 431 -29.38 33.85 -27.66
C ASN A 431 -28.24 34.84 -27.47
N ALA A 432 -28.55 36.11 -27.16
CA ALA A 432 -27.52 37.13 -26.93
C ALA A 432 -26.69 36.82 -25.69
N VAL A 433 -27.31 36.38 -24.61
CA VAL A 433 -26.59 35.96 -23.35
C VAL A 433 -25.69 34.75 -23.61
N GLU A 434 -26.16 33.76 -24.35
CA GLU A 434 -25.35 32.58 -24.70
C GLU A 434 -24.14 32.98 -25.57
N GLN A 435 -24.34 33.82 -26.59
CA GLN A 435 -23.25 34.29 -27.46
C GLN A 435 -22.20 35.08 -26.67
N LEU A 436 -22.65 35.95 -25.76
CA LEU A 436 -21.75 36.71 -24.89
C LEU A 436 -20.97 35.77 -23.96
N ALA A 437 -21.62 34.80 -23.32
CA ALA A 437 -20.97 33.80 -22.47
C ALA A 437 -19.93 32.99 -23.25
N ARG A 438 -20.27 32.52 -24.46
CA ARG A 438 -19.34 31.81 -25.34
C ARG A 438 -18.11 32.63 -25.66
N LYS A 439 -18.29 33.88 -26.03
CA LYS A 439 -17.21 34.80 -26.32
C LYS A 439 -16.34 35.03 -25.10
N THR A 440 -16.94 35.40 -23.97
CA THR A 440 -16.22 35.67 -22.72
C THR A 440 -15.38 34.49 -22.25
N LEU A 441 -15.91 33.27 -22.32
CA LEU A 441 -15.18 32.06 -21.92
C LEU A 441 -14.05 31.74 -22.90
N SER A 442 -14.29 31.86 -24.19
CA SER A 442 -13.27 31.68 -25.22
C SER A 442 -12.13 32.68 -25.08
N ASP A 443 -12.43 33.98 -24.88
CA ASP A 443 -11.46 35.04 -24.66
C ASP A 443 -10.56 34.82 -23.42
N ASN A 444 -11.11 34.11 -22.41
CA ASN A 444 -10.38 33.71 -21.23
C ASN A 444 -9.67 32.33 -21.35
N GLY A 445 -9.72 31.70 -22.52
CA GLY A 445 -9.07 30.41 -22.78
C GLY A 445 -9.73 29.23 -22.11
N ILE A 446 -11.01 29.31 -21.73
CA ILE A 446 -11.79 28.24 -21.11
C ILE A 446 -12.51 27.43 -22.20
N SER A 447 -12.17 26.15 -22.31
CA SER A 447 -12.84 25.21 -23.21
C SER A 447 -14.13 24.68 -22.61
N VAL A 448 -15.24 24.80 -23.34
CA VAL A 448 -16.57 24.33 -22.93
C VAL A 448 -17.01 23.19 -23.85
N GLN A 449 -17.40 22.04 -23.28
CA GLN A 449 -17.87 20.89 -24.04
C GLN A 449 -19.23 21.14 -24.68
N LYS A 450 -20.18 21.69 -23.92
CA LYS A 450 -21.52 21.99 -24.38
C LYS A 450 -22.15 23.12 -23.58
N PHE A 451 -22.96 23.97 -24.26
CA PHE A 451 -23.89 24.90 -23.64
C PHE A 451 -25.29 24.29 -23.60
N ILE A 452 -25.93 24.37 -22.46
CA ILE A 452 -27.23 23.76 -22.16
C ILE A 452 -28.17 24.86 -21.72
N ARG A 453 -29.34 24.99 -22.40
CA ARG A 453 -30.43 25.87 -21.96
C ARG A 453 -31.36 25.09 -21.09
N PHE A 454 -31.63 25.59 -19.91
CA PHE A 454 -32.49 24.88 -18.96
C PHE A 454 -33.40 25.80 -18.18
N SER A 455 -34.50 25.26 -17.71
CA SER A 455 -35.42 25.93 -16.78
C SER A 455 -36.19 24.90 -15.95
N ALA A 456 -36.90 25.36 -14.93
CA ALA A 456 -37.80 24.49 -14.15
C ALA A 456 -38.88 23.80 -15.00
N LYS A 457 -39.24 24.35 -16.17
CA LYS A 457 -40.24 23.82 -17.10
C LYS A 457 -39.62 23.04 -18.28
N ALA A 458 -38.31 23.06 -18.45
CA ALA A 458 -37.62 22.35 -19.54
C ALA A 458 -37.73 20.83 -19.37
N PRO A 459 -37.74 20.04 -20.46
CA PRO A 459 -37.70 18.59 -20.36
C PRO A 459 -36.45 18.11 -19.60
N LEU A 460 -36.61 17.13 -18.71
CA LEU A 460 -35.46 16.61 -17.91
C LEU A 460 -34.36 16.02 -18.80
N LYS A 461 -34.72 15.48 -19.99
CA LYS A 461 -33.75 14.95 -20.94
C LYS A 461 -32.70 15.97 -21.38
N ASP A 462 -33.02 17.26 -21.41
CA ASP A 462 -32.11 18.32 -21.88
C ASP A 462 -30.88 18.46 -20.99
N ILE A 463 -30.97 18.10 -19.71
CA ILE A 463 -29.83 18.04 -18.78
C ILE A 463 -29.28 16.62 -18.62
N MET A 464 -30.13 15.58 -18.71
CA MET A 464 -29.68 14.20 -18.54
C MET A 464 -28.85 13.68 -19.70
N GLU A 465 -29.16 14.02 -20.96
CA GLU A 465 -28.36 13.62 -22.13
C GLU A 465 -26.92 14.11 -22.05
N PRO A 466 -26.66 15.41 -21.77
CA PRO A 466 -25.29 15.88 -21.49
C PRO A 466 -24.59 15.14 -20.35
N ILE A 467 -25.29 14.86 -19.26
CA ILE A 467 -24.73 14.11 -18.12
C ILE A 467 -24.31 12.70 -18.56
N HIS A 468 -25.16 11.99 -19.29
CA HIS A 468 -24.87 10.65 -19.79
C HIS A 468 -23.72 10.65 -20.83
N SER A 469 -23.43 11.78 -21.46
CA SER A 469 -22.29 11.91 -22.39
C SER A 469 -20.93 12.04 -21.68
N VAL A 470 -20.92 12.29 -20.38
CA VAL A 470 -19.69 12.41 -19.59
C VAL A 470 -19.00 11.06 -19.52
N LYS A 471 -17.72 11.04 -19.92
CA LYS A 471 -16.88 9.86 -19.76
C LYS A 471 -16.35 9.84 -18.34
N ARG A 472 -16.56 8.69 -17.69
CA ARG A 472 -15.99 8.42 -16.37
C ARG A 472 -14.45 8.49 -16.45
N ASP A 473 -13.84 9.15 -15.48
CA ASP A 473 -12.40 9.18 -15.35
C ASP A 473 -11.88 7.80 -14.90
N ALA A 474 -11.20 7.12 -15.81
CA ALA A 474 -10.64 5.80 -15.56
C ALA A 474 -9.40 5.84 -14.64
N GLU A 475 -8.89 7.03 -14.29
CA GLU A 475 -7.71 7.17 -13.42
C GLU A 475 -7.91 6.57 -12.02
N GLN A 476 -9.16 6.42 -11.56
CA GLN A 476 -9.44 5.89 -10.22
C GLN A 476 -8.97 4.44 -10.05
N ASP A 477 -9.07 3.62 -11.10
CA ASP A 477 -8.61 2.23 -11.09
C ASP A 477 -7.21 2.06 -11.72
N ALA A 478 -6.76 3.08 -12.49
CA ALA A 478 -5.50 3.04 -13.22
C ALA A 478 -4.29 2.83 -12.31
N PHE A 479 -4.25 3.50 -11.15
CA PHE A 479 -3.13 3.37 -10.21
C PHE A 479 -2.91 1.92 -9.75
N MET A 480 -3.96 1.23 -9.33
CA MET A 480 -3.83 -0.15 -8.84
C MET A 480 -3.53 -1.12 -9.97
N HIS A 481 -4.12 -0.89 -11.14
CA HIS A 481 -3.84 -1.68 -12.34
C HIS A 481 -2.37 -1.52 -12.78
N GLU A 482 -1.88 -0.30 -12.87
CA GLU A 482 -0.48 0.00 -13.17
C GLU A 482 0.48 -0.59 -12.13
N LEU A 483 0.15 -0.49 -10.85
CA LEU A 483 0.94 -1.09 -9.79
C LEU A 483 1.02 -2.61 -9.93
N LEU A 484 -0.11 -3.28 -10.18
CA LEU A 484 -0.16 -4.73 -10.38
C LEU A 484 0.65 -5.15 -11.62
N GLU A 485 0.53 -4.42 -12.73
CA GLU A 485 1.26 -4.68 -13.96
C GLU A 485 2.77 -4.51 -13.76
N ASN A 486 3.18 -3.43 -13.10
CA ASN A 486 4.59 -3.18 -12.79
C ASN A 486 5.19 -4.28 -11.91
N VAL A 487 4.47 -4.72 -10.89
CA VAL A 487 4.92 -5.82 -10.03
C VAL A 487 4.95 -7.14 -10.79
N ALA A 488 3.96 -7.42 -11.65
CA ALA A 488 3.93 -8.60 -12.50
C ALA A 488 5.15 -8.66 -13.44
N ASN A 489 5.51 -7.53 -14.03
CA ASN A 489 6.68 -7.41 -14.90
C ASN A 489 7.98 -7.69 -14.12
N LEU A 490 8.11 -7.16 -12.90
CA LEU A 490 9.26 -7.45 -12.03
C LEU A 490 9.35 -8.94 -11.66
N VAL A 491 8.22 -9.59 -11.36
CA VAL A 491 8.17 -11.04 -11.10
C VAL A 491 8.63 -11.83 -12.34
N LYS A 492 8.16 -11.44 -13.52
CA LYS A 492 8.56 -12.07 -14.79
C LYS A 492 10.06 -11.92 -15.06
N ASP A 493 10.61 -10.73 -14.85
CA ASP A 493 12.04 -10.47 -15.02
C ASP A 493 12.90 -11.30 -14.08
N LEU A 494 12.52 -11.36 -12.80
CA LEU A 494 13.22 -12.19 -11.83
C LEU A 494 13.12 -13.68 -12.15
N LYS A 495 11.98 -14.14 -12.64
CA LYS A 495 11.79 -15.52 -13.08
C LYS A 495 12.75 -15.86 -14.21
N ASN A 496 12.91 -14.98 -15.20
CA ASN A 496 13.83 -15.15 -16.31
C ASN A 496 15.29 -15.17 -15.80
N LYS A 497 15.68 -14.19 -14.99
CA LYS A 497 17.02 -14.13 -14.37
C LYS A 497 17.31 -15.37 -13.52
N ASN A 498 16.33 -15.88 -12.78
CA ASN A 498 16.47 -17.11 -12.00
C ASN A 498 16.70 -18.32 -12.91
N SER A 499 16.00 -18.41 -14.03
CA SER A 499 16.18 -19.49 -15.01
C SER A 499 17.56 -19.46 -15.65
N GLU A 500 18.01 -18.28 -16.07
CA GLU A 500 19.35 -18.06 -16.64
C GLU A 500 20.47 -18.39 -15.63
N ALA A 501 20.33 -17.92 -14.40
CA ALA A 501 21.29 -18.19 -13.33
C ALA A 501 21.35 -19.68 -12.98
N ASN A 502 20.21 -20.38 -13.00
CA ASN A 502 20.12 -21.81 -12.78
C ASN A 502 20.86 -22.60 -13.89
N ILE A 503 20.63 -22.24 -15.16
CA ILE A 503 21.31 -22.87 -16.29
C ILE A 503 22.83 -22.64 -16.19
N LYS A 504 23.26 -21.43 -15.90
CA LYS A 504 24.68 -21.09 -15.73
C LYS A 504 25.32 -21.89 -14.60
N GLN A 505 24.66 -21.98 -13.45
CA GLN A 505 25.13 -22.75 -12.30
C GLN A 505 25.26 -24.25 -12.63
N LEU A 506 24.23 -24.82 -13.30
CA LEU A 506 24.23 -26.22 -13.71
C LEU A 506 25.39 -26.53 -14.69
N ASN A 507 25.58 -25.66 -15.68
CA ASN A 507 26.65 -25.82 -16.67
C ASN A 507 28.04 -25.79 -16.00
N LEU A 508 28.27 -24.87 -15.08
CA LEU A 508 29.53 -24.77 -14.34
C LEU A 508 29.73 -25.99 -13.43
N SER A 509 28.69 -26.46 -12.77
CA SER A 509 28.74 -27.66 -11.94
C SER A 509 29.08 -28.92 -12.75
N GLN A 510 28.51 -29.05 -13.96
CA GLN A 510 28.86 -30.14 -14.89
C GLN A 510 30.31 -30.07 -15.35
N ARG A 511 30.80 -28.82 -15.63
CA ARG A 511 32.23 -28.63 -15.99
C ARG A 511 33.17 -28.99 -14.83
N CYS A 512 32.82 -28.67 -13.59
CA CYS A 512 33.60 -29.08 -12.42
C CYS A 512 33.74 -30.62 -12.38
N ARG A 513 32.62 -31.33 -12.48
CA ARG A 513 32.64 -32.80 -12.49
C ARG A 513 33.44 -33.39 -13.67
N TRP A 514 33.38 -32.72 -14.83
CA TRP A 514 34.19 -33.14 -15.98
C TRP A 514 35.68 -32.99 -15.66
N TYR A 515 36.13 -31.86 -15.11
CA TYR A 515 37.52 -31.67 -14.74
C TYR A 515 37.97 -32.66 -13.64
N GLU A 516 37.13 -32.93 -12.65
CA GLU A 516 37.39 -33.95 -11.63
C GLU A 516 37.68 -35.29 -12.28
N ASN A 517 36.78 -35.74 -13.15
CA ASN A 517 36.95 -37.01 -13.88
C ASN A 517 38.23 -37.04 -14.78
N GLN A 518 38.60 -35.89 -15.38
CA GLN A 518 39.82 -35.84 -16.19
C GLN A 518 41.08 -35.89 -15.31
N CYS A 519 41.08 -35.21 -14.14
CA CYS A 519 42.16 -35.31 -13.18
C CYS A 519 42.35 -36.75 -12.67
N ASP A 520 41.26 -37.43 -12.32
CA ASP A 520 41.30 -38.84 -11.87
C ASP A 520 41.84 -39.76 -12.94
N ARG A 521 41.43 -39.57 -14.19
CA ARG A 521 41.99 -40.32 -15.33
C ARG A 521 43.48 -40.09 -15.48
N MET A 522 43.92 -38.85 -15.41
CA MET A 522 45.32 -38.49 -15.58
C MET A 522 46.18 -39.04 -14.44
N ILE A 523 45.68 -38.99 -13.20
CA ILE A 523 46.31 -39.58 -12.01
C ILE A 523 46.46 -41.10 -12.22
N ASN A 524 45.45 -41.79 -12.71
CA ASN A 524 45.52 -43.23 -12.97
C ASN A 524 46.50 -43.57 -14.09
N MET A 525 46.53 -42.77 -15.18
CA MET A 525 47.52 -42.95 -16.26
C MET A 525 48.95 -42.75 -15.75
N PHE A 526 49.18 -41.66 -14.96
CA PHE A 526 50.47 -41.42 -14.32
C PHE A 526 50.87 -42.59 -13.41
N LYS A 527 49.94 -43.07 -12.56
CA LYS A 527 50.18 -44.18 -11.65
C LYS A 527 50.58 -45.46 -12.41
N ASN A 528 49.85 -45.78 -13.49
CA ASN A 528 50.16 -46.95 -14.31
C ASN A 528 51.57 -46.88 -14.93
N VAL A 529 51.93 -45.70 -15.47
CA VAL A 529 53.27 -45.50 -16.03
C VAL A 529 54.37 -45.66 -14.96
N CYS A 530 54.11 -45.12 -13.75
CA CYS A 530 55.06 -45.29 -12.63
C CYS A 530 55.14 -46.75 -12.18
N GLU A 531 54.01 -47.44 -12.06
CA GLU A 531 53.96 -48.87 -11.69
C GLU A 531 54.69 -49.76 -12.71
N ASP A 532 54.56 -49.46 -14.01
CA ASP A 532 55.26 -50.16 -15.04
C ASP A 532 56.78 -49.83 -15.06
N ALA A 533 57.11 -48.55 -14.88
CA ALA A 533 58.51 -48.10 -14.78
C ALA A 533 59.27 -48.78 -13.64
N ILE A 534 58.62 -49.01 -12.50
CA ILE A 534 59.25 -49.71 -11.34
C ILE A 534 59.61 -51.15 -11.68
N LYS A 535 58.95 -51.78 -12.65
CA LYS A 535 59.21 -53.16 -13.07
C LYS A 535 60.36 -53.28 -14.08
N ILE A 536 60.79 -52.20 -14.73
CA ILE A 536 61.85 -52.19 -15.75
C ILE A 536 63.22 -52.56 -15.14
N PRO A 537 63.70 -51.92 -14.06
CA PRO A 537 64.95 -52.30 -13.44
C PRO A 537 64.85 -53.64 -12.73
N HIS A 538 65.71 -54.59 -13.07
CA HIS A 538 65.76 -55.82 -12.27
C HIS A 538 66.81 -55.76 -11.20
N PHE A 539 66.48 -56.43 -10.14
CA PHE A 539 67.33 -56.54 -8.99
C PHE A 539 68.03 -57.89 -8.95
N GLU A 540 69.31 -57.90 -9.22
CA GLU A 540 70.09 -59.12 -9.09
C GLU A 540 70.67 -59.26 -7.69
N LYS A 541 70.38 -60.40 -7.06
CA LYS A 541 70.84 -60.76 -5.76
C LYS A 541 72.05 -61.71 -5.87
N TYR A 542 73.20 -61.23 -5.44
CA TYR A 542 74.45 -61.99 -5.47
C TYR A 542 74.73 -62.59 -4.08
N LEU A 543 75.05 -63.93 -4.07
CA LEU A 543 75.33 -64.66 -2.84
C LEU A 543 76.64 -64.20 -2.13
N LEU A 544 77.63 -63.67 -2.93
CA LEU A 544 78.98 -63.31 -2.47
C LEU A 544 79.36 -61.89 -2.84
N LYS A 545 78.52 -61.06 -3.42
CA LYS A 545 78.73 -59.68 -3.83
C LYS A 545 77.58 -58.80 -3.33
N LYS A 546 77.83 -57.48 -3.32
CA LYS A 546 76.75 -56.54 -3.01
C LYS A 546 75.66 -56.65 -4.08
N ASP A 547 74.46 -56.77 -3.65
CA ASP A 547 73.28 -56.68 -4.53
C ASP A 547 73.31 -55.35 -5.29
N ARG A 548 72.92 -55.36 -6.55
CA ARG A 548 72.88 -54.15 -7.38
C ARG A 548 71.70 -54.21 -8.35
N PHE A 549 71.28 -53.08 -8.75
CA PHE A 549 70.37 -52.96 -9.89
C PHE A 549 71.20 -52.98 -11.17
N GLU A 550 70.86 -53.85 -12.08
CA GLU A 550 71.40 -53.89 -13.45
C GLU A 550 70.30 -53.47 -14.42
N MET A 551 70.70 -52.70 -15.42
CA MET A 551 69.83 -52.23 -16.47
C MET A 551 70.64 -52.19 -17.77
N ASN A 552 70.14 -52.74 -18.80
CA ASN A 552 70.73 -52.65 -20.14
C ASN A 552 70.37 -51.32 -20.81
N LYS A 553 70.96 -51.04 -21.98
CA LYS A 553 70.72 -49.74 -22.65
C LYS A 553 69.29 -49.56 -23.14
N GLU A 554 68.62 -50.67 -23.50
CA GLU A 554 67.22 -50.69 -23.95
C GLU A 554 66.30 -50.39 -22.75
N GLU A 555 66.44 -51.13 -21.67
CA GLU A 555 65.73 -50.91 -20.41
C GLU A 555 65.92 -49.48 -19.86
N TYR A 556 67.15 -48.90 -19.94
CA TYR A 556 67.38 -47.51 -19.60
C TYR A 556 66.61 -46.54 -20.48
N GLY A 557 66.56 -46.85 -21.81
CA GLY A 557 65.76 -46.08 -22.75
C GLY A 557 64.26 -46.13 -22.42
N GLU A 558 63.73 -47.30 -22.08
CA GLU A 558 62.34 -47.49 -21.65
C GLU A 558 62.01 -46.75 -20.36
N LEU A 559 62.94 -46.80 -19.39
CA LEU A 559 62.78 -46.04 -18.13
C LEU A 559 62.79 -44.53 -18.38
N CYS A 560 63.70 -44.03 -19.22
CA CYS A 560 63.68 -42.60 -19.62
C CYS A 560 62.39 -42.24 -20.32
N GLY A 561 61.89 -43.08 -21.25
CA GLY A 561 60.62 -42.85 -21.89
C GLY A 561 59.44 -42.89 -20.95
N ALA A 562 59.45 -43.74 -19.93
CA ALA A 562 58.41 -43.73 -18.87
C ALA A 562 58.48 -42.45 -18.01
N PHE A 563 59.71 -41.99 -17.72
CA PHE A 563 59.92 -40.74 -17.00
C PHE A 563 59.41 -39.53 -17.80
N ASP A 564 59.76 -39.45 -19.08
CA ASP A 564 59.27 -38.37 -19.96
C ASP A 564 57.74 -38.36 -20.04
N LYS A 565 57.09 -39.51 -20.20
CA LYS A 565 55.63 -39.63 -20.14
C LYS A 565 55.07 -39.22 -18.80
N SER A 566 55.73 -39.57 -17.71
CA SER A 566 55.31 -39.17 -16.37
C SER A 566 55.34 -37.65 -16.21
N LEU A 567 56.37 -36.98 -16.70
CA LEU A 567 56.46 -35.53 -16.72
C LEU A 567 55.33 -34.89 -17.55
N GLU A 568 55.09 -35.45 -18.74
CA GLU A 568 53.99 -34.97 -19.58
C GLU A 568 52.62 -35.08 -18.87
N TYR A 569 52.38 -36.19 -18.19
CA TYR A 569 51.15 -36.35 -17.41
C TYR A 569 51.05 -35.37 -16.22
N VAL A 570 52.16 -35.10 -15.55
CA VAL A 570 52.19 -34.09 -14.47
C VAL A 570 51.90 -32.69 -15.00
N GLU A 571 52.48 -32.31 -16.14
CA GLU A 571 52.19 -31.01 -16.75
C GLU A 571 50.72 -30.89 -17.19
N GLN A 572 50.18 -31.95 -17.76
CA GLN A 572 48.76 -31.98 -18.15
C GLN A 572 47.86 -31.94 -16.93
N LEU A 573 48.20 -32.67 -15.88
CA LEU A 573 47.46 -32.65 -14.61
C LEU A 573 47.46 -31.27 -13.98
N GLN A 574 48.62 -30.58 -13.99
CA GLN A 574 48.74 -29.21 -13.47
C GLN A 574 47.77 -28.25 -14.20
N LYS A 575 47.76 -28.30 -15.55
CA LYS A 575 46.84 -27.48 -16.38
C LYS A 575 45.37 -27.80 -16.10
N LEU A 576 45.06 -29.09 -15.96
CA LEU A 576 43.70 -29.52 -15.61
C LEU A 576 43.28 -29.05 -14.22
N TYR A 577 44.18 -29.14 -13.25
CA TYR A 577 43.94 -28.72 -11.87
C TYR A 577 43.73 -27.21 -11.78
N GLU A 578 44.55 -26.41 -12.46
CA GLU A 578 44.37 -24.95 -12.54
C GLU A 578 43.01 -24.57 -13.14
N ALA A 579 42.59 -25.27 -14.24
CA ALA A 579 41.31 -25.07 -14.85
C ALA A 579 40.15 -25.52 -13.94
N GLN A 580 40.31 -26.59 -13.19
CA GLN A 580 39.35 -27.08 -12.20
C GLN A 580 39.17 -26.06 -11.09
N MET A 581 40.26 -25.57 -10.50
CA MET A 581 40.20 -24.57 -9.40
C MET A 581 39.50 -23.29 -9.84
N LYS A 582 39.83 -22.80 -11.04
CA LYS A 582 39.14 -21.64 -11.63
C LYS A 582 37.64 -21.91 -11.80
N THR A 583 37.29 -23.03 -12.39
CA THR A 583 35.89 -23.41 -12.66
C THR A 583 35.13 -23.63 -11.35
N GLN A 584 35.74 -24.17 -10.32
CA GLN A 584 35.16 -24.35 -8.99
C GLN A 584 34.84 -23.01 -8.34
N LYS A 585 35.76 -22.04 -8.41
CA LYS A 585 35.52 -20.66 -7.93
C LYS A 585 34.35 -19.99 -8.68
N ASP A 586 34.33 -20.12 -10.01
CA ASP A 586 33.26 -19.59 -10.85
C ASP A 586 31.90 -20.28 -10.55
N SER A 587 31.93 -21.59 -10.30
CA SER A 587 30.74 -22.38 -9.94
C SER A 587 30.18 -21.95 -8.58
N HIS A 588 31.05 -21.73 -7.59
CA HIS A 588 30.65 -21.26 -6.27
C HIS A 588 30.00 -19.85 -6.37
N SER A 589 30.64 -18.92 -7.08
CA SER A 589 30.10 -17.58 -7.31
C SER A 589 28.77 -17.62 -8.08
N ALA A 590 28.63 -18.51 -9.06
CA ALA A 590 27.37 -18.67 -9.80
C ALA A 590 26.27 -19.26 -8.93
N TYR A 591 26.59 -20.19 -8.03
CA TYR A 591 25.65 -20.76 -7.08
C TYR A 591 25.14 -19.72 -6.07
N GLU A 592 26.02 -18.88 -5.50
CA GLU A 592 25.62 -17.81 -4.61
C GLU A 592 24.67 -16.83 -5.30
N LYS A 593 25.03 -16.39 -6.51
CA LYS A 593 24.15 -15.53 -7.32
C LYS A 593 22.79 -16.16 -7.62
N PHE A 594 22.78 -17.44 -7.99
CA PHE A 594 21.54 -18.18 -8.22
C PHE A 594 20.67 -18.24 -6.95
N ARG A 595 21.29 -18.56 -5.80
CA ARG A 595 20.61 -18.63 -4.51
C ARG A 595 19.93 -17.28 -4.16
N ASP A 596 20.66 -16.19 -4.34
CA ASP A 596 20.18 -14.85 -4.01
C ASP A 596 19.02 -14.41 -4.94
N ILE A 597 19.18 -14.65 -6.25
CA ILE A 597 18.12 -14.38 -7.24
C ILE A 597 16.89 -15.25 -6.96
N LYS A 598 17.07 -16.53 -6.65
CA LYS A 598 15.98 -17.46 -6.32
C LYS A 598 15.22 -17.03 -5.07
N SER A 599 15.93 -16.58 -4.04
CA SER A 599 15.33 -16.05 -2.81
C SER A 599 14.49 -14.82 -3.11
N SER A 600 15.05 -13.86 -3.85
CA SER A 600 14.35 -12.63 -4.26
C SER A 600 13.12 -12.93 -5.11
N TYR A 601 13.22 -13.84 -6.08
CA TYR A 601 12.10 -14.27 -6.90
C TYR A 601 10.97 -14.87 -6.06
N LYS A 602 11.28 -15.85 -5.20
CA LYS A 602 10.27 -16.50 -4.34
C LYS A 602 9.59 -15.49 -3.40
N LYS A 603 10.36 -14.57 -2.83
CA LYS A 603 9.85 -13.52 -1.94
C LYS A 603 8.86 -12.62 -2.68
N LEU A 604 9.24 -12.11 -3.85
CA LEU A 604 8.39 -11.22 -4.65
C LEU A 604 7.15 -11.93 -5.20
N GLU A 605 7.28 -13.17 -5.67
CA GLU A 605 6.16 -13.99 -6.17
C GLU A 605 5.10 -14.22 -5.08
N LYS A 606 5.53 -14.53 -3.86
CA LYS A 606 4.63 -14.68 -2.69
C LYS A 606 3.88 -13.38 -2.38
N VAL A 607 4.61 -12.26 -2.37
CA VAL A 607 4.04 -10.94 -2.10
C VAL A 607 3.07 -10.52 -3.21
N TYR A 608 3.42 -10.74 -4.47
CA TYR A 608 2.55 -10.48 -5.61
C TYR A 608 1.25 -11.31 -5.58
N THR A 609 1.37 -12.59 -5.26
CA THR A 609 0.20 -13.49 -5.13
C THR A 609 -0.74 -13.01 -4.02
N LYS A 610 -0.18 -12.54 -2.91
CA LYS A 610 -0.96 -12.00 -1.78
C LYS A 610 -1.64 -10.68 -2.16
N LEU A 611 -0.94 -9.79 -2.87
CA LEU A 611 -1.52 -8.54 -3.38
C LEU A 611 -2.71 -8.82 -4.30
N ASN A 612 -2.53 -9.71 -5.28
CA ASN A 612 -3.61 -10.09 -6.19
C ASN A 612 -4.85 -10.63 -5.46
N LYS A 613 -4.66 -11.46 -4.44
CA LYS A 613 -5.77 -11.97 -3.62
C LYS A 613 -6.50 -10.84 -2.90
N LEU A 614 -5.77 -9.91 -2.30
CA LEU A 614 -6.34 -8.78 -1.59
C LEU A 614 -7.12 -7.85 -2.53
N VAL A 615 -6.58 -7.56 -3.71
CA VAL A 615 -7.24 -6.70 -4.70
C VAL A 615 -8.45 -7.39 -5.33
N ASN A 616 -8.36 -8.69 -5.63
CA ASN A 616 -9.49 -9.45 -6.17
C ASN A 616 -10.66 -9.51 -5.17
N HIS A 617 -10.39 -9.56 -3.88
CA HIS A 617 -11.44 -9.51 -2.84
C HIS A 617 -12.22 -8.19 -2.86
N LEU A 618 -11.58 -7.08 -3.28
CA LEU A 618 -12.24 -5.79 -3.46
C LEU A 618 -13.09 -5.72 -4.74
N ASN A 619 -12.78 -6.52 -5.77
CA ASN A 619 -13.42 -6.42 -7.09
C ASN A 619 -14.55 -7.45 -7.31
N VAL A 620 -14.74 -8.40 -6.40
CA VAL A 620 -15.78 -9.45 -6.48
C VAL A 620 -17.17 -8.91 -6.09
N ARG A 621 -17.27 -7.62 -5.74
CA ARG A 621 -18.52 -6.89 -5.48
C ARG A 621 -18.60 -5.67 -6.36
#